data_a62671967e597305f1ed6498ea9fde91
#
_entry.id   a62671967e597305f1ed6498ea9fde91
#
_cell.length_a   1.000
_cell.length_b   1.000
_cell.length_c   1.000
_cell.angle_alpha   90.00
_cell.angle_beta   90.00
_cell.angle_gamma   90.00
#
_symmetry.space_group_name_H-M   'P 1'
#
loop_
_entity.id
_entity.type
_entity.pdbx_description
1 polymer ?
#
loop_
_entity_poly.entity_id
_entity_poly.type
_entity_poly.pdbx_seq_one_letter_code
_entity_poly.pdbx_strand_id
1 'polypeptide(L)'
;MRRKITFLTLFLWLMTVTFPVIAQQKADTTYTFRFVPQKDMFYVPWNGNDTELARLLECIENNKATILDGKLPLLVDGYCNSQSCEVKNLATAKIRANRVKSELITRAEIKEENFITRNHATEGDFVTVRLTVQVKETAVTDAEAEARRKAEAERLAAEKRAEQERLAEEQRKAEEARLAAEKAEAE
;
A
#
# COMPACT_ATOMS: atom_id res chain seq x y z
N MET A 1 -71.83 8.45 -38.33
CA MET A 1 -70.46 8.97 -38.46
C MET A 1 -69.70 8.70 -37.15
N ARG A 2 -68.86 7.69 -37.11
CA ARG A 2 -68.06 7.29 -35.91
C ARG A 2 -66.63 7.77 -36.12
N ARG A 3 -66.22 8.82 -35.35
CA ARG A 3 -64.83 9.32 -35.32
C ARG A 3 -64.01 8.37 -34.49
N LYS A 4 -63.05 7.70 -35.12
CA LYS A 4 -61.99 6.90 -34.47
C LYS A 4 -60.94 7.88 -33.99
N ILE A 5 -60.83 8.06 -32.67
CA ILE A 5 -59.73 8.78 -32.04
C ILE A 5 -58.57 7.80 -31.89
N THR A 6 -57.57 7.96 -32.72
CA THR A 6 -56.30 7.25 -32.61
C THR A 6 -55.48 7.94 -31.52
N PHE A 7 -55.38 7.27 -30.37
CA PHE A 7 -54.41 7.66 -29.32
C PHE A 7 -53.00 7.31 -29.82
N LEU A 8 -52.29 8.36 -30.25
CA LEU A 8 -50.87 8.30 -30.50
C LEU A 8 -50.15 8.40 -29.14
N THR A 9 -49.86 7.26 -28.52
CA THR A 9 -49.02 7.19 -27.32
C THR A 9 -47.61 7.52 -27.71
N LEU A 10 -47.21 8.78 -27.48
CA LEU A 10 -45.87 9.27 -27.58
C LEU A 10 -45.08 8.65 -26.40
N PHE A 11 -44.40 7.50 -26.66
CA PHE A 11 -43.52 6.87 -25.73
C PHE A 11 -42.23 7.69 -25.70
N LEU A 12 -42.19 8.70 -24.82
CA LEU A 12 -40.98 9.47 -24.54
C LEU A 12 -40.01 8.57 -23.74
N TRP A 13 -39.13 7.91 -24.47
CA TRP A 13 -38.05 7.11 -23.90
C TRP A 13 -37.02 8.05 -23.28
N LEU A 14 -37.20 8.32 -21.98
CA LEU A 14 -36.25 9.07 -21.17
C LEU A 14 -35.00 8.22 -20.99
N MET A 15 -34.01 8.40 -21.87
CA MET A 15 -32.68 7.86 -21.72
C MET A 15 -32.08 8.53 -20.49
N THR A 16 -32.21 7.90 -19.33
CA THR A 16 -31.44 8.25 -18.14
C THR A 16 -30.01 7.81 -18.39
N VAL A 17 -29.18 8.74 -18.86
CA VAL A 17 -27.74 8.57 -18.89
C VAL A 17 -27.29 8.56 -17.44
N THR A 18 -27.18 7.36 -16.86
CA THR A 18 -26.52 7.15 -15.58
C THR A 18 -25.02 7.35 -15.80
N PHE A 19 -24.54 8.56 -15.53
CA PHE A 19 -23.11 8.76 -15.39
C PHE A 19 -22.65 7.92 -14.21
N PRO A 20 -21.63 7.02 -14.37
CA PRO A 20 -21.05 6.38 -13.24
C PRO A 20 -20.43 7.47 -12.36
N VAL A 21 -20.97 7.68 -11.18
CA VAL A 21 -20.32 8.43 -10.13
C VAL A 21 -19.10 7.60 -9.73
N ILE A 22 -17.95 7.92 -10.31
CA ILE A 22 -16.68 7.35 -9.88
C ILE A 22 -16.48 7.89 -8.45
N ALA A 23 -16.81 7.06 -7.47
CA ALA A 23 -16.49 7.33 -6.09
C ALA A 23 -14.96 7.39 -6.00
N GLN A 24 -14.39 8.59 -5.88
CA GLN A 24 -12.96 8.77 -5.63
C GLN A 24 -12.65 8.14 -4.27
N GLN A 25 -12.08 6.95 -4.29
CA GLN A 25 -11.58 6.30 -3.09
C GLN A 25 -10.40 7.11 -2.56
N LYS A 26 -10.60 7.71 -1.38
CA LYS A 26 -9.50 8.28 -0.60
C LYS A 26 -8.76 7.13 0.08
N ALA A 27 -7.51 6.94 -0.25
CA ALA A 27 -6.64 6.00 0.47
C ALA A 27 -5.72 6.78 1.41
N ASP A 28 -5.79 6.47 2.69
CA ASP A 28 -4.83 6.95 3.67
C ASP A 28 -3.58 6.10 3.60
N THR A 29 -2.47 6.71 3.15
CA THR A 29 -1.17 6.06 3.15
C THR A 29 -0.38 6.52 4.36
N THR A 30 0.09 5.58 5.17
CA THR A 30 0.88 5.83 6.37
C THR A 30 2.32 5.35 6.17
N TYR A 31 3.25 6.20 6.52
CA TYR A 31 4.70 5.94 6.54
C TYR A 31 5.19 6.00 7.96
N THR A 32 6.00 5.02 8.39
CA THR A 32 6.44 4.90 9.78
C THR A 32 7.96 4.97 9.87
N PHE A 33 8.45 5.96 10.63
CA PHE A 33 9.87 6.18 10.89
C PHE A 33 10.20 5.80 12.33
N ARG A 34 11.12 4.89 12.50
CA ARG A 34 11.51 4.33 13.79
C ARG A 34 12.66 5.09 14.40
N PHE A 35 12.66 5.19 15.72
CA PHE A 35 13.70 5.84 16.50
C PHE A 35 14.30 4.86 17.51
N VAL A 36 15.59 5.05 17.80
CA VAL A 36 16.23 4.34 18.88
C VAL A 36 15.62 4.77 20.20
N PRO A 37 15.20 3.85 21.10
CA PRO A 37 14.67 4.22 22.41
C PRO A 37 15.54 5.22 23.14
N GLN A 38 14.92 6.18 23.82
CA GLN A 38 15.56 7.29 24.54
C GLN A 38 16.40 8.27 23.68
N LYS A 39 16.49 8.05 22.36
CA LYS A 39 17.18 8.96 21.42
C LYS A 39 16.17 9.74 20.59
N ASP A 40 16.58 10.93 20.18
CA ASP A 40 15.79 11.82 19.34
C ASP A 40 16.36 11.98 17.92
N MET A 41 17.53 11.38 17.65
CA MET A 41 18.18 11.42 16.33
C MET A 41 17.44 10.56 15.30
N PHE A 42 17.21 11.13 14.15
CA PHE A 42 16.65 10.43 13.00
C PHE A 42 17.78 9.82 12.17
N TYR A 43 17.91 8.50 12.23
CA TYR A 43 18.89 7.75 11.44
C TYR A 43 18.21 7.18 10.21
N VAL A 44 18.47 7.76 9.05
CA VAL A 44 17.85 7.37 7.79
C VAL A 44 18.14 5.90 7.42
N PRO A 45 19.40 5.41 7.45
CA PRO A 45 19.66 4.01 7.07
C PRO A 45 19.38 2.99 8.18
N TRP A 46 18.59 3.34 9.20
CA TRP A 46 18.29 2.48 10.34
C TRP A 46 16.86 1.93 10.29
N ASN A 47 16.74 0.63 10.46
CA ASN A 47 15.44 -0.09 10.65
C ASN A 47 14.40 0.19 9.55
N GLY A 48 14.85 0.32 8.29
CA GLY A 48 14.00 0.53 7.13
C GLY A 48 13.54 1.98 6.90
N ASN A 49 14.07 2.95 7.66
CA ASN A 49 13.73 4.36 7.51
C ASN A 49 14.08 4.91 6.13
N ASP A 50 15.15 4.44 5.51
CA ASP A 50 15.57 4.81 4.15
C ASP A 50 14.53 4.42 3.10
N THR A 51 14.03 3.20 3.18
CA THR A 51 12.99 2.69 2.28
C THR A 51 11.67 3.43 2.46
N GLU A 52 11.25 3.65 3.72
CA GLU A 52 10.04 4.41 4.01
C GLU A 52 10.15 5.88 3.58
N LEU A 53 11.32 6.49 3.77
CA LEU A 53 11.58 7.86 3.33
C LEU A 53 11.53 7.98 1.80
N ALA A 54 12.13 7.05 1.07
CA ALA A 54 12.09 7.03 -0.39
C ALA A 54 10.64 6.92 -0.91
N ARG A 55 9.83 6.01 -0.34
CA ARG A 55 8.41 5.85 -0.68
C ARG A 55 7.59 7.12 -0.38
N LEU A 56 7.85 7.76 0.76
CA LEU A 56 7.16 9.00 1.13
C LEU A 56 7.56 10.14 0.19
N LEU A 57 8.84 10.30 -0.14
CA LEU A 57 9.31 11.33 -1.06
C LEU A 57 8.71 11.16 -2.46
N GLU A 58 8.60 9.95 -2.97
CA GLU A 58 7.90 9.65 -4.22
C GLU A 58 6.42 10.04 -4.16
N CYS A 59 5.75 9.70 -3.06
CA CYS A 59 4.35 10.09 -2.85
C CYS A 59 4.18 11.61 -2.79
N ILE A 60 5.07 12.33 -2.11
CA ILE A 60 5.06 13.79 -2.03
C ILE A 60 5.28 14.40 -3.42
N GLU A 61 6.25 13.93 -4.19
CA GLU A 61 6.55 14.45 -5.52
C GLU A 61 5.35 14.28 -6.47
N ASN A 62 4.70 13.13 -6.44
CA ASN A 62 3.49 12.84 -7.23
C ASN A 62 2.30 13.74 -6.85
N ASN A 63 2.29 14.32 -5.64
CA ASN A 63 1.20 15.15 -5.12
C ASN A 63 1.64 16.59 -4.79
N LYS A 64 2.86 16.99 -5.16
CA LYS A 64 3.53 18.23 -4.73
C LYS A 64 2.68 19.48 -4.92
N ALA A 65 2.06 19.65 -6.08
CA ALA A 65 1.20 20.79 -6.34
C ALA A 65 0.01 20.89 -5.37
N THR A 66 -0.64 19.77 -5.05
CA THR A 66 -1.77 19.71 -4.15
C THR A 66 -1.36 19.96 -2.68
N ILE A 67 -0.15 19.52 -2.32
CA ILE A 67 0.46 19.75 -1.00
C ILE A 67 0.78 21.24 -0.83
N LEU A 68 1.48 21.84 -1.79
CA LEU A 68 1.85 23.25 -1.77
C LEU A 68 0.64 24.18 -1.78
N ASP A 69 -0.46 23.80 -2.44
CA ASP A 69 -1.75 24.50 -2.40
C ASP A 69 -2.47 24.38 -1.04
N GLY A 70 -1.93 23.61 -0.07
CA GLY A 70 -2.55 23.35 1.22
C GLY A 70 -3.78 22.43 1.20
N LYS A 71 -4.12 21.85 0.04
CA LYS A 71 -5.28 20.96 -0.11
C LYS A 71 -5.03 19.53 0.38
N LEU A 72 -3.75 19.14 0.50
CA LEU A 72 -3.30 17.84 0.97
C LEU A 72 -2.22 18.01 2.04
N PRO A 73 -2.58 18.30 3.31
CA PRO A 73 -1.61 18.42 4.38
C PRO A 73 -1.01 17.06 4.76
N LEU A 74 0.26 17.07 5.17
CA LEU A 74 0.94 15.93 5.75
C LEU A 74 0.65 15.89 7.25
N LEU A 75 0.02 14.82 7.71
CA LEU A 75 -0.26 14.60 9.14
C LEU A 75 0.94 13.90 9.77
N VAL A 76 1.64 14.58 10.66
CA VAL A 76 2.85 14.07 11.34
C VAL A 76 2.54 13.83 12.80
N ASP A 77 2.52 12.57 13.20
CA ASP A 77 2.29 12.16 14.57
C ASP A 77 3.60 11.59 15.16
N GLY A 78 4.15 12.28 16.17
CA GLY A 78 5.33 11.82 16.91
C GLY A 78 4.96 11.04 18.16
N TYR A 79 5.66 9.94 18.43
CA TYR A 79 5.44 9.06 19.57
C TYR A 79 6.71 8.81 20.35
N CYS A 80 6.58 8.74 21.68
CA CYS A 80 7.64 8.35 22.58
C CYS A 80 7.07 7.80 23.89
N ASN A 81 7.58 6.67 24.34
CA ASN A 81 7.26 6.10 25.65
C ASN A 81 8.50 5.61 26.41
N SER A 82 9.70 5.85 25.88
CA SER A 82 10.96 5.34 26.45
C SER A 82 11.67 6.28 27.41
N GLN A 83 11.12 7.48 27.65
CA GLN A 83 11.66 8.42 28.62
C GLN A 83 11.09 8.18 30.03
N SER A 84 11.70 8.81 31.03
CA SER A 84 11.38 8.59 32.45
C SER A 84 10.03 9.15 32.90
N CYS A 85 9.40 10.02 32.13
CA CYS A 85 8.08 10.60 32.46
C CYS A 85 7.37 11.14 31.20
N GLU A 86 6.08 11.37 31.33
CA GLU A 86 5.21 11.81 30.23
C GLU A 86 5.67 13.13 29.61
N VAL A 87 6.06 14.12 30.41
CA VAL A 87 6.54 15.43 29.91
C VAL A 87 7.77 15.26 29.01
N LYS A 88 8.71 14.39 29.40
CA LYS A 88 9.89 14.09 28.59
C LYS A 88 9.53 13.29 27.35
N ASN A 89 8.57 12.37 27.44
CA ASN A 89 8.06 11.64 26.29
C ASN A 89 7.46 12.60 25.25
N LEU A 90 6.58 13.51 25.65
CA LEU A 90 5.99 14.52 24.76
C LEU A 90 7.05 15.43 24.12
N ALA A 91 8.03 15.88 24.90
CA ALA A 91 9.13 16.71 24.39
C ALA A 91 9.96 15.93 23.35
N THR A 92 10.30 14.68 23.61
CA THR A 92 11.05 13.83 22.69
C THR A 92 10.24 13.52 21.44
N ALA A 93 8.95 13.21 21.56
CA ALA A 93 8.06 13.00 20.44
C ALA A 93 8.00 14.21 19.51
N LYS A 94 7.91 15.43 20.08
CA LYS A 94 7.95 16.69 19.32
C LYS A 94 9.27 16.88 18.57
N ILE A 95 10.41 16.62 19.23
CA ILE A 95 11.72 16.73 18.58
C ILE A 95 11.84 15.76 17.42
N ARG A 96 11.42 14.51 17.60
CA ARG A 96 11.42 13.47 16.56
C ARG A 96 10.56 13.88 15.37
N ALA A 97 9.33 14.33 15.61
CA ALA A 97 8.43 14.81 14.56
C ALA A 97 9.09 15.96 13.77
N ASN A 98 9.72 16.92 14.46
CA ASN A 98 10.41 18.02 13.80
C ASN A 98 11.62 17.55 12.97
N ARG A 99 12.36 16.52 13.40
CA ARG A 99 13.48 15.99 12.62
C ARG A 99 13.00 15.36 11.32
N VAL A 100 11.91 14.58 11.37
CA VAL A 100 11.29 14.01 10.15
C VAL A 100 10.80 15.13 9.24
N LYS A 101 10.09 16.14 9.78
CA LYS A 101 9.65 17.29 8.97
C LYS A 101 10.83 18.02 8.32
N SER A 102 11.90 18.27 9.07
CA SER A 102 13.10 18.96 8.53
C SER A 102 13.70 18.18 7.36
N GLU A 103 13.75 16.85 7.44
CA GLU A 103 14.23 16.01 6.35
C GLU A 103 13.32 16.14 5.12
N LEU A 104 11.99 16.13 5.30
CA LEU A 104 11.03 16.29 4.21
C LEU A 104 11.07 17.70 3.59
N ILE A 105 11.18 18.75 4.40
CA ILE A 105 11.32 20.12 3.92
C ILE A 105 12.57 20.25 3.04
N THR A 106 13.70 19.69 3.49
CA THR A 106 14.97 19.79 2.78
C THR A 106 14.97 18.99 1.48
N ARG A 107 14.39 17.77 1.47
CA ARG A 107 14.45 16.87 0.30
C ARG A 107 13.30 17.06 -0.68
N ALA A 108 12.11 17.41 -0.20
CA ALA A 108 10.92 17.55 -1.04
C ALA A 108 10.56 19.00 -1.37
N GLU A 109 11.31 19.97 -0.83
CA GLU A 109 11.08 21.42 -1.05
C GLU A 109 9.65 21.86 -0.68
N ILE A 110 9.07 21.23 0.34
CA ILE A 110 7.78 21.62 0.91
C ILE A 110 7.98 22.52 2.13
N LYS A 111 6.92 23.18 2.58
CA LYS A 111 7.02 24.19 3.64
C LYS A 111 6.44 23.70 4.96
N GLU A 112 6.80 24.35 6.07
CA GLU A 112 6.27 24.07 7.40
C GLU A 112 4.73 24.14 7.44
N GLU A 113 4.12 25.05 6.70
CA GLU A 113 2.67 25.25 6.62
C GLU A 113 1.92 24.06 6.00
N ASN A 114 2.64 23.15 5.29
CA ASN A 114 2.06 21.96 4.70
C ASN A 114 1.90 20.80 5.70
N PHE A 115 2.32 20.99 6.96
CA PHE A 115 2.26 19.95 7.98
C PHE A 115 1.22 20.25 9.07
N ILE A 116 0.55 19.20 9.52
CA ILE A 116 -0.22 19.19 10.76
C ILE A 116 0.47 18.22 11.70
N THR A 117 0.96 18.73 12.85
CA THR A 117 1.78 17.93 13.77
C THR A 117 1.05 17.66 15.09
N ARG A 118 1.11 16.41 15.56
CA ARG A 118 0.65 15.97 16.88
C ARG A 118 1.76 15.20 17.59
N ASN A 119 1.73 15.18 18.90
CA ASN A 119 2.74 14.48 19.70
C ASN A 119 2.06 13.68 20.81
N HIS A 120 2.55 12.46 21.03
CA HIS A 120 1.96 11.47 21.92
C HIS A 120 3.04 10.91 22.86
N ALA A 121 2.71 10.79 24.15
CA ALA A 121 3.57 10.19 25.16
C ALA A 121 3.36 8.67 25.30
N THR A 122 2.83 8.03 24.27
CA THR A 122 2.39 6.63 24.25
C THR A 122 2.92 5.92 23.02
N GLU A 123 2.71 4.61 22.95
CA GLU A 123 2.82 3.75 21.74
C GLU A 123 4.22 3.49 21.17
N GLY A 124 5.30 3.86 21.88
CA GLY A 124 6.65 3.48 21.44
C GLY A 124 7.49 4.64 20.89
N ASP A 125 8.49 4.31 20.10
CA ASP A 125 9.53 5.23 19.65
C ASP A 125 9.52 5.36 18.14
N PHE A 126 8.54 6.09 17.59
CA PHE A 126 8.39 6.28 16.15
C PHE A 126 7.69 7.60 15.78
N VAL A 127 7.73 7.93 14.52
CA VAL A 127 6.96 9.03 13.91
C VAL A 127 6.18 8.45 12.74
N THR A 128 4.90 8.78 12.62
CA THR A 128 4.12 8.46 11.43
C THR A 128 3.86 9.72 10.61
N VAL A 129 3.92 9.57 9.29
CA VAL A 129 3.48 10.60 8.35
C VAL A 129 2.35 10.01 7.51
N ARG A 130 1.19 10.67 7.51
CA ARG A 130 0.01 10.23 6.77
C ARG A 130 -0.40 11.27 5.73
N LEU A 131 -0.75 10.78 4.55
CA LEU A 131 -1.37 11.55 3.49
C LEU A 131 -2.67 10.87 3.06
N THR A 132 -3.74 11.66 2.98
CA THR A 132 -5.01 11.18 2.42
C THR A 132 -5.02 11.45 0.92
N VAL A 133 -4.36 10.61 0.15
CA VAL A 133 -4.24 10.77 -1.29
C VAL A 133 -5.57 10.39 -1.95
N GLN A 134 -6.07 11.25 -2.81
CA GLN A 134 -7.10 10.82 -3.75
C GLN A 134 -6.44 9.86 -4.73
N VAL A 135 -6.75 8.58 -4.62
CA VAL A 135 -6.35 7.62 -5.63
C VAL A 135 -7.06 8.06 -6.92
N LYS A 136 -6.37 8.79 -7.78
CA LYS A 136 -6.68 8.68 -9.19
C LYS A 136 -6.42 7.20 -9.47
N GLU A 137 -7.49 6.45 -9.61
CA GLU A 137 -7.42 5.20 -10.32
C GLU A 137 -6.78 5.54 -11.69
N THR A 138 -5.44 5.47 -11.76
CA THR A 138 -4.83 5.16 -13.05
C THR A 138 -5.52 3.85 -13.36
N ALA A 139 -6.46 3.92 -14.29
CA ALA A 139 -7.07 2.75 -14.85
C ALA A 139 -5.91 1.85 -15.29
N VAL A 140 -5.50 0.98 -14.37
CA VAL A 140 -4.89 -0.27 -14.75
C VAL A 140 -5.99 -0.85 -15.60
N THR A 141 -5.83 -0.77 -16.90
CA THR A 141 -6.85 -1.23 -17.83
C THR A 141 -7.18 -2.63 -17.37
N ASP A 142 -8.47 -2.98 -17.27
CA ASP A 142 -8.91 -4.33 -16.84
C ASP A 142 -8.10 -5.42 -17.56
N ALA A 143 -7.62 -5.14 -18.75
CA ALA A 143 -6.65 -5.91 -19.51
C ALA A 143 -5.29 -6.13 -18.81
N GLU A 144 -4.75 -5.16 -18.10
CA GLU A 144 -3.44 -5.29 -17.43
C GLU A 144 -3.56 -6.03 -16.09
N ALA A 145 -4.67 -5.83 -15.39
CA ALA A 145 -5.02 -6.61 -14.20
C ALA A 145 -5.33 -8.07 -14.56
N GLU A 146 -6.01 -8.32 -15.68
CA GLU A 146 -6.29 -9.64 -16.20
C GLU A 146 -5.01 -10.33 -16.70
N ALA A 147 -4.12 -9.62 -17.37
CA ALA A 147 -2.82 -10.12 -17.81
C ALA A 147 -1.94 -10.53 -16.61
N ARG A 148 -1.92 -9.76 -15.52
CA ARG A 148 -1.20 -10.11 -14.28
C ARG A 148 -1.78 -11.35 -13.62
N ARG A 149 -3.12 -11.45 -13.50
CA ARG A 149 -3.78 -12.64 -12.94
C ARG A 149 -3.52 -13.88 -13.78
N LYS A 150 -3.51 -13.74 -15.11
CA LYS A 150 -3.21 -14.84 -16.03
C LYS A 150 -1.75 -15.30 -15.91
N ALA A 151 -0.80 -14.38 -15.86
CA ALA A 151 0.61 -14.69 -15.67
C ALA A 151 0.89 -15.36 -14.31
N GLU A 152 0.21 -14.93 -13.25
CA GLU A 152 0.33 -15.52 -11.92
C GLU A 152 -0.28 -16.93 -11.88
N ALA A 153 -1.45 -17.13 -12.54
CA ALA A 153 -2.09 -18.43 -12.67
C ALA A 153 -1.23 -19.42 -13.49
N GLU A 154 -0.59 -18.96 -14.57
CA GLU A 154 0.35 -19.77 -15.36
C GLU A 154 1.59 -20.18 -14.55
N ARG A 155 2.16 -19.27 -13.77
CA ARG A 155 3.29 -19.59 -12.87
C ARG A 155 2.91 -20.66 -11.85
N LEU A 156 1.75 -20.49 -11.20
CA LEU A 156 1.28 -21.43 -10.19
C LEU A 156 0.96 -22.82 -10.82
N ALA A 157 0.44 -22.84 -12.04
CA ALA A 157 0.18 -24.07 -12.77
C ALA A 157 1.48 -24.77 -13.20
N ALA A 158 2.50 -24.02 -13.60
CA ALA A 158 3.82 -24.56 -13.94
C ALA A 158 4.53 -25.14 -12.71
N GLU A 159 4.46 -24.45 -11.56
CA GLU A 159 5.03 -24.91 -10.29
C GLU A 159 4.39 -26.23 -9.83
N LYS A 160 3.05 -26.32 -9.89
CA LYS A 160 2.33 -27.57 -9.55
C LYS A 160 2.69 -28.72 -10.48
N ARG A 161 2.88 -28.47 -11.78
CA ARG A 161 3.31 -29.52 -12.73
C ARG A 161 4.74 -29.99 -12.41
N ALA A 162 5.66 -29.11 -12.15
CA ALA A 162 7.03 -29.46 -11.77
C ALA A 162 7.08 -30.26 -10.45
N GLU A 163 6.23 -29.93 -9.49
CA GLU A 163 6.12 -30.69 -8.25
C GLU A 163 5.53 -32.09 -8.48
N GLN A 164 4.52 -32.22 -9.32
CA GLN A 164 3.93 -33.52 -9.70
C GLN A 164 4.93 -34.41 -10.45
N GLU A 165 5.72 -33.82 -11.36
CA GLU A 165 6.78 -34.56 -12.08
C GLU A 165 7.87 -35.07 -11.14
N ARG A 166 8.30 -34.24 -10.17
CA ARG A 166 9.26 -34.65 -9.12
C ARG A 166 8.74 -35.81 -8.29
N LEU A 167 7.47 -35.72 -7.84
CA LEU A 167 6.87 -36.78 -7.03
C LEU A 167 6.70 -38.08 -7.86
N ALA A 168 6.32 -37.99 -9.14
CA ALA A 168 6.20 -39.15 -10.03
C ALA A 168 7.58 -39.80 -10.29
N GLU A 169 8.63 -39.01 -10.43
CA GLU A 169 10.01 -39.53 -10.60
C GLU A 169 10.52 -40.21 -9.32
N GLU A 170 10.25 -39.64 -8.16
CA GLU A 170 10.60 -40.21 -6.87
C GLU A 170 9.87 -41.56 -6.65
N GLN A 171 8.59 -41.63 -6.97
CA GLN A 171 7.82 -42.89 -6.92
C GLN A 171 8.37 -43.96 -7.85
N ARG A 172 8.75 -43.62 -9.09
CA ARG A 172 9.37 -44.59 -10.02
C ARG A 172 10.70 -45.12 -9.49
N LYS A 173 11.56 -44.23 -8.95
CA LYS A 173 12.83 -44.64 -8.36
C LYS A 173 12.65 -45.54 -7.13
N ALA A 174 11.64 -45.25 -6.29
CA ALA A 174 11.31 -46.08 -5.14
C ALA A 174 10.79 -47.45 -5.55
N GLU A 175 9.98 -47.54 -6.62
CA GLU A 175 9.46 -48.78 -7.14
C GLU A 175 10.55 -49.62 -7.79
N GLU A 176 11.45 -49.02 -8.59
CA GLU A 176 12.62 -49.68 -9.15
C GLU A 176 13.55 -50.26 -8.09
N ALA A 177 13.79 -49.48 -7.02
CA ALA A 177 14.60 -49.92 -5.89
C ALA A 177 13.96 -51.14 -5.16
N ARG A 178 12.61 -51.10 -5.00
CA ARG A 178 11.87 -52.21 -4.40
C ARG A 178 11.94 -53.49 -5.24
N LEU A 179 11.76 -53.36 -6.56
CA LEU A 179 11.84 -54.51 -7.50
C LEU A 179 13.29 -55.08 -7.57
N ALA A 180 14.31 -54.21 -7.46
CA ALA A 180 15.69 -54.66 -7.41
C ALA A 180 16.03 -55.42 -6.11
N ALA A 181 15.51 -54.96 -4.98
CA ALA A 181 15.66 -55.66 -3.68
C ALA A 181 14.94 -57.02 -3.68
N GLU A 182 13.70 -57.11 -4.22
CA GLU A 182 12.96 -58.35 -4.31
C GLU A 182 13.65 -59.41 -5.20
N LYS A 183 14.33 -58.96 -6.28
CA LYS A 183 15.11 -59.88 -7.13
C LYS A 183 16.38 -60.36 -6.43
N ALA A 184 17.01 -59.56 -5.61
CA ALA A 184 18.21 -59.93 -4.85
C ALA A 184 17.91 -60.89 -3.71
N GLU A 185 16.69 -60.92 -3.17
CA GLU A 185 16.26 -61.90 -2.16
C GLU A 185 15.82 -63.24 -2.76
N ALA A 186 15.54 -63.31 -4.10
CA ALA A 186 15.10 -64.51 -4.78
C ALA A 186 16.22 -65.33 -5.42
N GLU A 187 17.45 -64.88 -5.43
CA GLU A 187 18.68 -65.57 -5.85
C GLU A 187 19.44 -66.17 -4.64
#